data_10321c4044bc53e5714ae64c0e4577ac
#
_entry.id   10321c4044bc53e5714ae64c0e4577ac
#
_cell.length_a   1.000
_cell.length_b   1.000
_cell.length_c   1.000
_cell.angle_alpha   90.00
_cell.angle_beta   90.00
_cell.angle_gamma   90.00
#
_symmetry.space_group_name_H-M   'P 1'
#
loop_
_entity.id
_entity.type
_entity.pdbx_description
1 polymer ?
#
loop_
_entity_poly.entity_id
_entity_poly.type
_entity_poly.pdbx_seq_one_letter_code
_entity_poly.pdbx_strand_id
1 'polypeptide(L)'
;ADLVHLMIVLSDNTATNLVIDRITADAVNDFLDTLGLSATRSMRKVRGDGTALKPAEGWSRAGTQPDNQRFGIGSSTPREMVTLLEMLEQGKVVSPAASKDVLDLLKRQQFKTGIGRRAGDDVQVASKSGALDALRSDVGIAYTQGGRIAMAITVDDMPVIDYSPDNAGEELIWE
;
A
#
# COMPACT_ATOMS: atom_id res chain seq x y z
N ALA A 1 10.68 -15.00 -1.09
CA ALA A 1 9.85 -14.76 -2.28
C ALA A 1 8.37 -14.95 -1.93
N ASP A 2 7.97 -16.06 -1.32
CA ASP A 2 6.56 -16.42 -1.12
C ASP A 2 5.81 -15.45 -0.19
N LEU A 3 6.42 -15.03 0.93
CA LEU A 3 5.81 -14.04 1.84
C LEU A 3 5.54 -12.70 1.15
N VAL A 4 6.48 -12.22 0.33
CA VAL A 4 6.30 -10.96 -0.41
C VAL A 4 5.18 -11.10 -1.45
N HIS A 5 5.07 -12.26 -2.10
CA HIS A 5 3.96 -12.56 -3.00
C HIS A 5 2.61 -12.49 -2.27
N LEU A 6 2.46 -13.19 -1.15
CA LEU A 6 1.22 -13.18 -0.35
C LEU A 6 0.90 -11.77 0.17
N MET A 7 1.90 -11.05 0.67
CA MET A 7 1.75 -9.67 1.15
C MET A 7 1.21 -8.73 0.08
N ILE A 8 1.70 -8.81 -1.15
CA ILE A 8 1.31 -7.89 -2.22
C ILE A 8 0.07 -8.38 -2.95
N VAL A 9 0.05 -9.63 -3.43
CA VAL A 9 -1.00 -10.13 -4.33
C VAL A 9 -2.31 -10.40 -3.60
N LEU A 10 -2.24 -10.92 -2.37
CA LEU A 10 -3.39 -11.25 -1.53
C LEU A 10 -3.61 -10.25 -0.38
N SER A 11 -2.71 -9.29 -0.21
CA SER A 11 -2.73 -8.39 0.95
C SER A 11 -2.76 -9.12 2.31
N ASP A 12 -2.03 -10.25 2.40
CA ASP A 12 -2.02 -11.09 3.59
C ASP A 12 -1.30 -10.41 4.76
N ASN A 13 -2.03 -10.18 5.85
CA ASN A 13 -1.53 -9.48 7.03
C ASN A 13 -0.49 -10.29 7.80
N THR A 14 -0.62 -11.63 7.82
CA THR A 14 0.34 -12.51 8.47
C THR A 14 1.67 -12.47 7.73
N ALA A 15 1.63 -12.57 6.40
CA ALA A 15 2.82 -12.45 5.57
C ALA A 15 3.48 -11.07 5.73
N THR A 16 2.68 -9.99 5.80
CA THR A 16 3.17 -8.62 6.06
C THR A 16 3.91 -8.56 7.39
N ASN A 17 3.32 -9.10 8.46
CA ASN A 17 3.93 -9.11 9.78
C ASN A 17 5.23 -9.92 9.83
N LEU A 18 5.28 -11.07 9.17
CA LEU A 18 6.51 -11.88 9.06
C LEU A 18 7.61 -11.19 8.26
N VAL A 19 7.25 -10.40 7.25
CA VAL A 19 8.22 -9.55 6.52
C VAL A 19 8.74 -8.46 7.45
N ILE A 20 7.88 -7.76 8.20
CA ILE A 20 8.29 -6.74 9.18
C ILE A 20 9.17 -7.34 10.28
N ASP A 21 8.91 -8.56 10.74
CA ASP A 21 9.78 -9.25 11.70
C ASP A 21 11.19 -9.47 11.18
N ARG A 22 11.32 -9.70 9.88
CA ARG A 22 12.61 -9.97 9.25
C ARG A 22 13.41 -8.71 8.95
N ILE A 23 12.75 -7.65 8.46
CA ILE A 23 13.43 -6.43 7.98
C ILE A 23 13.29 -5.25 8.92
N THR A 24 12.37 -5.27 9.87
CA THR A 24 11.94 -4.22 10.81
C THR A 24 11.27 -3.02 10.17
N ALA A 25 10.32 -2.39 10.88
CA ALA A 25 9.67 -1.18 10.43
C ALA A 25 10.66 0.02 10.38
N ASP A 26 11.67 0.04 11.24
CA ASP A 26 12.72 1.07 11.19
C ASP A 26 13.56 0.99 9.93
N ALA A 27 13.98 -0.21 9.52
CA ALA A 27 14.75 -0.36 8.28
C ALA A 27 13.93 0.04 7.03
N VAL A 28 12.61 -0.19 7.04
CA VAL A 28 11.72 0.33 6.00
C VAL A 28 11.74 1.86 5.98
N ASN A 29 11.61 2.50 7.15
CA ASN A 29 11.60 3.96 7.26
C ASN A 29 12.95 4.58 6.88
N ASP A 30 14.06 3.98 7.33
CA ASP A 30 15.41 4.42 6.97
C ASP A 30 15.63 4.33 5.44
N PHE A 31 15.09 3.29 4.80
CA PHE A 31 15.13 3.17 3.34
C PHE A 31 14.27 4.24 2.64
N LEU A 32 13.05 4.51 3.12
CA LEU A 32 12.18 5.56 2.58
C LEU A 32 12.85 6.94 2.67
N ASP A 33 13.60 7.22 3.74
CA ASP A 33 14.37 8.44 3.88
C ASP A 33 15.45 8.57 2.78
N THR A 34 16.10 7.48 2.39
CA THR A 34 17.07 7.50 1.26
C THR A 34 16.42 7.85 -0.07
N LEU A 35 15.11 7.61 -0.21
CA LEU A 35 14.32 7.96 -1.39
C LEU A 35 13.69 9.36 -1.30
N GLY A 36 13.86 10.08 -0.19
CA GLY A 36 13.24 11.38 0.05
C GLY A 36 11.74 11.33 0.39
N LEU A 37 11.23 10.15 0.79
CA LEU A 37 9.81 9.92 1.11
C LEU A 37 9.58 10.02 2.62
N SER A 38 9.67 11.22 3.18
CA SER A 38 9.70 11.46 4.62
C SER A 38 8.33 11.42 5.31
N ALA A 39 7.23 11.58 4.59
CA ALA A 39 5.87 11.48 5.12
C ALA A 39 5.33 10.05 5.10
N THR A 40 5.97 9.14 4.36
CA THR A 40 5.60 7.73 4.31
C THR A 40 6.35 6.96 5.38
N ARG A 41 5.60 6.33 6.30
CA ARG A 41 6.18 5.62 7.45
C ARG A 41 5.45 4.32 7.74
N SER A 42 6.22 3.27 7.99
CA SER A 42 5.74 2.07 8.66
C SER A 42 5.81 2.31 10.17
N MET A 43 4.68 2.27 10.86
CA MET A 43 4.61 2.56 12.29
C MET A 43 4.73 1.31 13.14
N ARG A 44 4.01 0.25 12.79
CA ARG A 44 3.96 -1.01 13.52
C ARG A 44 3.40 -2.13 12.65
N LYS A 45 3.41 -3.36 13.17
CA LYS A 45 2.71 -4.50 12.58
C LYS A 45 1.20 -4.27 12.48
N VAL A 46 0.58 -4.95 11.53
CA VAL A 46 -0.87 -5.03 11.43
C VAL A 46 -1.42 -5.81 12.63
N ARG A 47 -2.44 -5.29 13.29
CA ARG A 47 -3.18 -6.05 14.31
C ARG A 47 -3.97 -7.15 13.63
N GLY A 48 -3.95 -8.35 14.20
CA GLY A 48 -4.77 -9.52 14.00
C GLY A 48 -5.75 -9.55 12.82
N ASP A 49 -6.57 -10.55 12.83
CA ASP A 49 -7.58 -10.84 11.81
C ASP A 49 -8.98 -10.27 12.13
N GLY A 50 -9.07 -9.37 13.11
CA GLY A 50 -10.33 -8.77 13.56
C GLY A 50 -11.11 -9.59 14.58
N THR A 51 -10.78 -10.87 14.80
CA THR A 51 -11.50 -11.71 15.78
C THR A 51 -10.89 -11.66 17.18
N ALA A 52 -9.59 -11.41 17.27
CA ALA A 52 -8.88 -11.18 18.52
C ALA A 52 -7.88 -10.06 18.35
N LEU A 53 -8.19 -8.90 18.90
CA LEU A 53 -7.28 -7.75 18.90
C LEU A 53 -6.03 -8.09 19.70
N LYS A 54 -4.97 -8.45 19.02
CA LYS A 54 -3.65 -8.61 19.65
C LYS A 54 -3.10 -7.22 19.99
N PRO A 55 -2.31 -7.08 21.07
CA PRO A 55 -1.57 -5.86 21.32
C PRO A 55 -0.76 -5.46 20.09
N ALA A 56 -0.66 -4.16 19.82
CA ALA A 56 0.20 -3.67 18.76
C ALA A 56 1.66 -3.98 19.08
N GLU A 57 2.38 -4.52 18.12
CA GLU A 57 3.79 -4.89 18.24
C GLU A 57 4.58 -4.48 16.97
N GLY A 58 5.89 -4.67 17.00
CA GLY A 58 6.76 -4.32 15.88
C GLY A 58 6.80 -2.82 15.61
N TRP A 59 6.70 -1.99 16.67
CA TRP A 59 6.78 -0.55 16.58
C TRP A 59 8.12 -0.08 16.02
N SER A 60 8.08 0.86 15.08
CA SER A 60 9.24 1.65 14.68
C SER A 60 9.50 2.78 15.69
N ARG A 61 10.67 3.39 15.63
CA ARG A 61 10.99 4.63 16.37
C ARG A 61 9.96 5.73 16.09
N ALA A 62 9.55 5.86 14.82
CA ALA A 62 8.49 6.81 14.43
C ALA A 62 7.15 6.45 15.07
N GLY A 63 6.77 5.18 15.09
CA GLY A 63 5.50 4.72 15.63
C GLY A 63 5.39 4.86 17.14
N THR A 64 6.50 4.83 17.87
CA THR A 64 6.49 5.03 19.34
C THR A 64 6.28 6.47 19.75
N GLN A 65 6.40 7.44 18.83
CA GLN A 65 6.15 8.85 19.15
C GLN A 65 4.67 9.08 19.44
N PRO A 66 4.31 9.79 20.54
CA PRO A 66 2.92 9.99 20.93
C PRO A 66 2.04 10.57 19.82
N ASP A 67 2.55 11.55 19.07
CA ASP A 67 1.83 12.23 18.00
C ASP A 67 1.55 11.32 16.79
N ASN A 68 2.34 10.25 16.63
CA ASN A 68 2.24 9.32 15.51
C ASN A 68 1.35 8.11 15.80
N GLN A 69 1.02 7.83 17.05
CA GLN A 69 0.21 6.65 17.43
C GLN A 69 -1.18 6.66 16.79
N ARG A 70 -1.73 7.85 16.48
CA ARG A 70 -3.00 8.03 15.77
C ARG A 70 -3.00 7.44 14.35
N PHE A 71 -1.85 7.32 13.70
CA PHE A 71 -1.74 6.81 12.33
C PHE A 71 -1.82 5.28 12.22
N GLY A 72 -1.92 4.56 13.34
CA GLY A 72 -2.11 3.13 13.32
C GLY A 72 -0.89 2.37 12.76
N ILE A 73 -1.07 1.68 11.63
CA ILE A 73 -0.01 0.84 11.03
C ILE A 73 1.00 1.66 10.23
N GLY A 74 0.61 2.86 9.78
CA GLY A 74 1.49 3.69 8.97
C GLY A 74 0.86 5.01 8.56
N SER A 75 1.65 5.85 7.94
CA SER A 75 1.22 7.10 7.31
C SER A 75 1.81 7.23 5.91
N SER A 76 1.16 7.99 5.06
CA SER A 76 1.67 8.36 3.74
C SER A 76 0.93 9.58 3.18
N THR A 77 1.36 10.05 2.02
CA THR A 77 0.64 11.05 1.23
C THR A 77 0.46 10.55 -0.21
N PRO A 78 -0.63 10.93 -0.89
CA PRO A 78 -0.82 10.60 -2.30
C PRO A 78 0.37 11.02 -3.17
N ARG A 79 0.96 12.19 -2.89
CA ARG A 79 2.14 12.69 -3.61
C ARG A 79 3.34 11.76 -3.50
N GLU A 80 3.68 11.30 -2.28
CA GLU A 80 4.81 10.40 -2.09
C GLU A 80 4.55 9.01 -2.70
N MET A 81 3.32 8.53 -2.67
CA MET A 81 2.97 7.28 -3.34
C MET A 81 3.13 7.37 -4.86
N VAL A 82 2.67 8.47 -5.49
CA VAL A 82 2.91 8.70 -6.92
C VAL A 82 4.41 8.80 -7.20
N THR A 83 5.17 9.54 -6.39
CA THR A 83 6.63 9.62 -6.54
C THR A 83 7.31 8.25 -6.47
N LEU A 84 6.91 7.39 -5.51
CA LEU A 84 7.45 6.03 -5.40
C LEU A 84 7.12 5.18 -6.64
N LEU A 85 5.87 5.27 -7.14
CA LEU A 85 5.45 4.57 -8.36
C LEU A 85 6.26 5.03 -9.59
N GLU A 86 6.49 6.33 -9.73
CA GLU A 86 7.35 6.89 -10.78
C GLU A 86 8.80 6.41 -10.68
N MET A 87 9.35 6.38 -9.47
CA MET A 87 10.69 5.85 -9.23
C MET A 87 10.80 4.35 -9.57
N LEU A 88 9.78 3.56 -9.23
CA LEU A 88 9.69 2.14 -9.62
C LEU A 88 9.67 1.99 -11.15
N GLU A 89 8.82 2.75 -11.84
CA GLU A 89 8.70 2.71 -13.29
C GLU A 89 9.99 3.15 -14.01
N GLN A 90 10.77 4.02 -13.38
CA GLN A 90 12.07 4.47 -13.87
C GLN A 90 13.23 3.53 -13.49
N GLY A 91 12.95 2.44 -12.75
CA GLY A 91 13.98 1.50 -12.31
C GLY A 91 14.93 2.05 -11.23
N LYS A 92 14.51 3.07 -10.48
CA LYS A 92 15.32 3.80 -9.50
C LYS A 92 15.19 3.30 -8.06
N VAL A 93 14.31 2.33 -7.79
CA VAL A 93 14.14 1.76 -6.45
C VAL A 93 15.00 0.50 -6.33
N VAL A 94 16.05 0.56 -5.53
CA VAL A 94 17.10 -0.46 -5.33
C VAL A 94 17.89 -0.72 -6.63
N SER A 95 17.26 -1.23 -7.65
CA SER A 95 17.85 -1.50 -8.97
C SER A 95 16.74 -1.61 -10.03
N PRO A 96 17.05 -1.49 -11.34
CA PRO A 96 16.07 -1.71 -12.40
C PRO A 96 15.39 -3.08 -12.34
N ALA A 97 16.13 -4.13 -12.00
CA ALA A 97 15.59 -5.48 -11.85
C ALA A 97 14.62 -5.57 -10.67
N ALA A 98 15.01 -5.07 -9.48
CA ALA A 98 14.15 -5.07 -8.31
C ALA A 98 12.87 -4.24 -8.53
N SER A 99 13.00 -3.06 -9.14
CA SER A 99 11.84 -2.22 -9.48
C SER A 99 10.86 -2.95 -10.42
N LYS A 100 11.39 -3.64 -11.42
CA LYS A 100 10.58 -4.46 -12.34
C LYS A 100 9.87 -5.59 -11.59
N ASP A 101 10.56 -6.30 -10.71
CA ASP A 101 9.98 -7.39 -9.92
C ASP A 101 8.83 -6.90 -9.03
N VAL A 102 8.96 -5.72 -8.43
CA VAL A 102 7.89 -5.08 -7.64
C VAL A 102 6.69 -4.76 -8.53
N LEU A 103 6.90 -4.13 -9.70
CA LEU A 103 5.83 -3.82 -10.63
C LEU A 103 5.13 -5.08 -11.16
N ASP A 104 5.89 -6.15 -11.43
CA ASP A 104 5.32 -7.43 -11.87
C ASP A 104 4.49 -8.12 -10.76
N LEU A 105 4.83 -7.90 -9.48
CA LEU A 105 4.00 -8.32 -8.35
C LEU A 105 2.70 -7.50 -8.27
N LEU A 106 2.80 -6.17 -8.38
CA LEU A 106 1.64 -5.26 -8.35
C LEU A 106 0.64 -5.55 -9.49
N LYS A 107 1.11 -5.94 -10.66
CA LYS A 107 0.25 -6.36 -11.79
C LYS A 107 -0.56 -7.63 -11.51
N ARG A 108 -0.12 -8.44 -10.55
CA ARG A 108 -0.80 -9.68 -10.14
C ARG A 108 -1.76 -9.49 -8.98
N GLN A 109 -1.97 -8.26 -8.51
CA GLN A 109 -2.92 -7.93 -7.45
C GLN A 109 -4.29 -8.51 -7.77
N GLN A 110 -4.90 -9.21 -6.79
CA GLN A 110 -6.21 -9.85 -6.95
C GLN A 110 -7.38 -8.93 -6.58
N PHE A 111 -7.16 -7.94 -5.72
CA PHE A 111 -8.17 -6.95 -5.37
C PHE A 111 -8.22 -5.85 -6.42
N LYS A 112 -9.29 -5.84 -7.21
CA LYS A 112 -9.51 -4.89 -8.32
C LYS A 112 -10.75 -4.04 -8.11
N THR A 113 -11.08 -3.74 -6.86
CA THR A 113 -12.24 -2.93 -6.49
C THR A 113 -12.00 -1.43 -6.65
N GLY A 114 -10.74 -0.98 -6.65
CA GLY A 114 -10.34 0.41 -6.83
C GLY A 114 -10.02 0.78 -8.29
N ILE A 115 -8.81 1.28 -8.53
CA ILE A 115 -8.33 1.78 -9.85
C ILE A 115 -8.57 0.78 -11.00
N GLY A 116 -8.45 -0.51 -10.74
CA GLY A 116 -8.63 -1.55 -11.76
C GLY A 116 -10.08 -1.90 -12.09
N ARG A 117 -11.08 -1.41 -11.35
CA ARG A 117 -12.46 -1.88 -11.45
C ARG A 117 -13.13 -1.57 -12.79
N ARG A 118 -12.86 -0.40 -13.34
CA ARG A 118 -13.40 0.04 -14.65
C ARG A 118 -12.35 0.07 -15.75
N ALA A 119 -11.17 -0.47 -15.49
CA ALA A 119 -10.16 -0.61 -16.52
C ALA A 119 -10.67 -1.57 -17.62
N GLY A 120 -10.56 -1.15 -18.88
CA GLY A 120 -10.86 -2.03 -20.02
C GLY A 120 -9.91 -3.22 -20.08
N ASP A 121 -10.28 -4.26 -20.83
CA ASP A 121 -9.50 -5.48 -20.98
C ASP A 121 -8.10 -5.24 -21.57
N ASP A 122 -7.91 -4.12 -22.25
CA ASP A 122 -6.65 -3.67 -22.85
C ASP A 122 -5.77 -2.83 -21.89
N VAL A 123 -6.25 -2.56 -20.67
CA VAL A 123 -5.54 -1.77 -19.65
C VAL A 123 -5.00 -2.70 -18.57
N GLN A 124 -3.69 -2.84 -18.51
CA GLN A 124 -3.05 -3.50 -17.37
C GLN A 124 -2.87 -2.52 -16.22
N VAL A 125 -3.26 -2.95 -15.01
CA VAL A 125 -3.08 -2.14 -13.80
C VAL A 125 -2.12 -2.85 -12.85
N ALA A 126 -1.10 -2.12 -12.39
CA ALA A 126 -0.21 -2.51 -11.31
C ALA A 126 -0.61 -1.71 -10.08
N SER A 127 -1.30 -2.30 -9.10
CA SER A 127 -1.77 -1.53 -7.94
C SER A 127 -1.65 -2.29 -6.63
N LYS A 128 -1.81 -1.54 -5.52
CA LYS A 128 -1.98 -2.07 -4.17
C LYS A 128 -3.08 -1.31 -3.46
N SER A 129 -4.14 -2.03 -3.14
CA SER A 129 -5.25 -1.51 -2.34
C SER A 129 -4.95 -1.53 -0.84
N GLY A 130 -5.65 -0.68 -0.09
CA GLY A 130 -5.64 -0.62 1.36
C GLY A 130 -7.02 -0.30 1.91
N ALA A 131 -7.42 -1.00 2.98
CA ALA A 131 -8.69 -0.79 3.65
C ALA A 131 -8.50 -0.83 5.17
N LEU A 132 -9.00 0.19 5.84
CA LEU A 132 -9.14 0.29 7.30
C LEU A 132 -10.59 0.67 7.61
N ASP A 133 -10.96 0.71 8.89
CA ASP A 133 -12.34 0.99 9.30
C ASP A 133 -12.92 2.24 8.64
N ALA A 134 -12.17 3.33 8.63
CA ALA A 134 -12.61 4.61 8.08
C ALA A 134 -11.84 5.06 6.82
N LEU A 135 -11.07 4.14 6.18
CA LEU A 135 -10.21 4.50 5.05
C LEU A 135 -10.28 3.45 3.95
N ARG A 136 -10.29 3.94 2.69
CA ARG A 136 -10.03 3.16 1.48
C ARG A 136 -8.97 3.84 0.67
N SER A 137 -8.05 3.07 0.12
CA SER A 137 -6.97 3.61 -0.69
C SER A 137 -6.60 2.63 -1.80
N ASP A 138 -6.29 3.13 -2.97
CA ASP A 138 -5.61 2.36 -4.00
C ASP A 138 -4.52 3.21 -4.65
N VAL A 139 -3.34 2.63 -4.80
CA VAL A 139 -2.19 3.28 -5.42
C VAL A 139 -1.66 2.39 -6.53
N GLY A 140 -1.43 2.95 -7.72
CA GLY A 140 -1.03 2.11 -8.84
C GLY A 140 -0.70 2.87 -10.11
N ILE A 141 -0.31 2.09 -11.10
CA ILE A 141 -0.02 2.55 -12.47
C ILE A 141 -0.95 1.83 -13.44
N ALA A 142 -1.71 2.61 -14.20
CA ALA A 142 -2.47 2.11 -15.34
C ALA A 142 -1.62 2.22 -16.62
N TYR A 143 -1.47 1.10 -17.33
CA TYR A 143 -0.75 1.00 -18.61
C TYR A 143 -1.75 1.02 -19.73
N THR A 144 -1.85 2.16 -20.42
CA THR A 144 -2.79 2.39 -21.52
C THR A 144 -2.07 2.53 -22.85
N GLN A 145 -2.82 2.49 -23.96
CA GLN A 145 -2.27 2.78 -25.29
C GLN A 145 -1.69 4.20 -25.42
N GLY A 146 -2.27 5.17 -24.66
CA GLY A 146 -1.84 6.57 -24.63
C GLY A 146 -0.67 6.84 -23.69
N GLY A 147 -0.25 5.86 -22.87
CA GLY A 147 0.85 6.04 -21.92
C GLY A 147 0.59 5.38 -20.57
N ARG A 148 1.37 5.78 -19.58
CA ARG A 148 1.31 5.28 -18.22
C ARG A 148 0.81 6.38 -17.29
N ILE A 149 -0.13 6.04 -16.42
CA ILE A 149 -0.74 6.98 -15.49
C ILE A 149 -0.51 6.45 -14.08
N ALA A 150 0.32 7.13 -13.30
CA ALA A 150 0.50 6.85 -11.87
C ALA A 150 -0.59 7.58 -11.07
N MET A 151 -1.26 6.86 -10.18
CA MET A 151 -2.36 7.36 -9.37
C MET A 151 -2.21 6.93 -7.91
N ALA A 152 -2.61 7.80 -7.00
CA ALA A 152 -2.77 7.49 -5.58
C ALA A 152 -4.05 8.17 -5.09
N ILE A 153 -5.06 7.38 -4.79
CA ILE A 153 -6.37 7.86 -4.40
C ILE A 153 -6.66 7.32 -3.01
N THR A 154 -7.03 8.19 -2.08
CA THR A 154 -7.36 7.82 -0.71
C THR A 154 -8.64 8.55 -0.29
N VAL A 155 -9.58 7.79 0.24
CA VAL A 155 -10.80 8.27 0.88
C VAL A 155 -10.66 7.98 2.37
N ASP A 156 -10.76 9.01 3.19
CA ASP A 156 -10.60 8.93 4.64
C ASP A 156 -11.84 9.49 5.36
N ASP A 157 -11.89 9.33 6.69
CA ASP A 157 -13.00 9.77 7.52
C ASP A 157 -14.37 9.20 7.12
N MET A 158 -14.39 7.97 6.60
CA MET A 158 -15.64 7.30 6.26
C MET A 158 -16.50 7.11 7.53
N PRO A 159 -17.77 7.55 7.53
CA PRO A 159 -18.61 7.54 8.73
C PRO A 159 -19.12 6.14 9.11
N VAL A 160 -19.03 5.17 8.20
CA VAL A 160 -19.53 3.81 8.38
C VAL A 160 -18.43 2.81 8.06
N ILE A 161 -18.25 1.83 8.94
CA ILE A 161 -17.36 0.69 8.70
C ILE A 161 -18.07 -0.25 7.70
N ASP A 162 -17.63 -0.25 6.47
CA ASP A 162 -18.16 -1.09 5.41
C ASP A 162 -17.01 -1.60 4.53
N TYR A 163 -16.78 -2.90 4.55
CA TYR A 163 -15.75 -3.60 3.75
C TYR A 163 -16.34 -4.24 2.48
N SER A 164 -17.59 -3.94 2.12
CA SER A 164 -18.14 -4.43 0.86
C SER A 164 -17.40 -3.86 -0.34
N PRO A 165 -17.36 -4.57 -1.47
CA PRO A 165 -16.72 -4.09 -2.69
C PRO A 165 -17.34 -2.81 -3.29
N ASP A 166 -18.56 -2.49 -2.88
CA ASP A 166 -19.37 -1.37 -3.38
C ASP A 166 -19.59 -0.30 -2.30
N ASN A 167 -18.71 -0.23 -1.29
CA ASN A 167 -18.79 0.82 -0.28
C ASN A 167 -18.46 2.20 -0.88
N ALA A 168 -18.96 3.27 -0.25
CA ALA A 168 -18.82 4.64 -0.75
C ALA A 168 -17.36 5.07 -0.97
N GLY A 169 -16.40 4.54 -0.20
CA GLY A 169 -14.99 4.85 -0.38
C GLY A 169 -14.41 4.20 -1.63
N GLU A 170 -14.75 2.93 -1.91
CA GLU A 170 -14.34 2.26 -3.14
C GLU A 170 -15.01 2.91 -4.37
N GLU A 171 -16.27 3.33 -4.27
CA GLU A 171 -16.97 4.05 -5.35
C GLU A 171 -16.20 5.30 -5.77
N LEU A 172 -15.75 6.12 -4.83
CA LEU A 172 -14.97 7.33 -5.12
C LEU A 172 -13.59 7.05 -5.74
N ILE A 173 -13.01 5.86 -5.51
CA ILE A 173 -11.71 5.50 -6.08
C ILE A 173 -11.83 5.11 -7.55
N TRP A 174 -12.92 4.44 -7.95
CA TRP A 174 -13.06 3.96 -9.32
C TRP A 174 -13.90 4.85 -10.25
N GLU A 175 -14.55 5.91 -9.72
CA GLU A 175 -15.21 6.96 -10.52
C GLU A 175 -14.21 7.90 -11.19
#